data_f7904bccda67071b1758fb8089610577
#
_entry.id   f7904bccda67071b1758fb8089610577
#
_cell.length_a   1.000
_cell.length_b   1.000
_cell.length_c   1.000
_cell.angle_alpha   90.00
_cell.angle_beta   90.00
_cell.angle_gamma   90.00
#
_symmetry.space_group_name_H-M   'P 1'
#
loop_
_entity.id
_entity.type
_entity.pdbx_description
1 polymer ?
#
loop_
_entity_poly.entity_id
_entity_poly.type
_entity_poly.pdbx_seq_one_letter_code
_entity_poly.pdbx_strand_id
1 'polypeptide(L)'
;VFTGNQVFATKDFTFSGDLSGTAFSTQGAGNITLAGGVNLDGQLKVHRGTVTVNSADVAKLGDSIDIQNNSTLAFARDFSYGGVISGTAGSTVSVNAGTLELTGANTFLGALSIAGGATARLGDGSVWAGSLSGAGSLVIDTAGEITLAAGNTGFTGSTTLSGTGTVTLAGADSLGSGRVTVNNGVL
;
A
#
# COMPACT_ATOMS: atom_id res chain seq x y z
N VAL A 1 25.12 -4.89 5.73
CA VAL A 1 24.33 -5.44 4.59
C VAL A 1 23.74 -6.76 5.01
N PHE A 2 22.45 -6.92 4.93
CA PHE A 2 21.73 -8.17 5.14
C PHE A 2 21.34 -8.74 3.78
N THR A 3 21.76 -9.95 3.48
CA THR A 3 21.52 -10.62 2.19
C THR A 3 20.68 -11.90 2.34
N GLY A 4 19.98 -12.04 3.47
CA GLY A 4 19.17 -13.22 3.76
C GLY A 4 17.77 -13.15 3.10
N ASN A 5 17.19 -14.32 2.86
CA ASN A 5 15.88 -14.42 2.22
C ASN A 5 14.71 -14.42 3.22
N GLN A 6 14.96 -14.67 4.50
CA GLN A 6 13.92 -14.75 5.52
C GLN A 6 14.36 -14.15 6.85
N VAL A 7 13.45 -13.44 7.51
CA VAL A 7 13.62 -12.94 8.86
C VAL A 7 12.51 -13.46 9.75
N PHE A 8 12.90 -14.11 10.84
CA PHE A 8 11.98 -14.59 11.86
C PHE A 8 11.98 -13.63 13.05
N ALA A 9 11.13 -12.63 13.00
CA ALA A 9 11.03 -11.60 14.04
C ALA A 9 10.01 -12.02 15.11
N THR A 10 10.48 -12.38 16.30
CA THR A 10 9.62 -12.63 17.47
C THR A 10 9.42 -11.39 18.34
N LYS A 11 10.22 -10.34 18.10
CA LYS A 11 10.17 -9.03 18.76
C LYS A 11 10.36 -7.95 17.70
N ASP A 12 9.93 -6.76 18.04
CA ASP A 12 10.09 -5.59 17.18
C ASP A 12 11.57 -5.23 17.04
N PHE A 13 11.99 -4.89 15.81
CA PHE A 13 13.34 -4.41 15.59
C PHE A 13 13.42 -3.48 14.36
N THR A 14 14.51 -2.71 14.29
CA THR A 14 14.77 -1.78 13.20
C THR A 14 16.01 -2.19 12.44
N PHE A 15 15.88 -2.32 11.12
CA PHE A 15 17.01 -2.37 10.21
C PHE A 15 17.52 -0.95 9.95
N SER A 16 18.65 -0.59 10.55
CA SER A 16 19.31 0.71 10.32
C SER A 16 20.41 0.62 9.25
N GLY A 17 20.84 -0.57 8.89
CA GLY A 17 21.78 -0.82 7.80
C GLY A 17 21.05 -1.17 6.50
N ASP A 18 21.83 -1.43 5.43
CA ASP A 18 21.29 -1.73 4.12
C ASP A 18 20.70 -3.15 4.05
N LEU A 19 19.53 -3.25 3.49
CA LEU A 19 18.85 -4.48 3.14
C LEU A 19 18.88 -4.66 1.62
N SER A 20 19.53 -5.74 1.16
CA SER A 20 19.58 -6.06 -0.27
C SER A 20 19.42 -7.56 -0.51
N GLY A 21 18.92 -7.94 -1.68
CA GLY A 21 18.76 -9.33 -2.06
C GLY A 21 17.70 -9.56 -3.11
N THR A 22 17.54 -10.83 -3.51
CA THR A 22 16.57 -11.24 -4.52
C THR A 22 15.17 -11.48 -3.95
N ALA A 23 15.03 -11.68 -2.65
CA ALA A 23 13.76 -11.83 -1.95
C ALA A 23 13.91 -11.50 -0.48
N PHE A 24 12.85 -11.00 0.13
CA PHE A 24 12.78 -10.79 1.56
C PHE A 24 11.42 -11.26 2.08
N SER A 25 11.45 -12.14 3.06
CA SER A 25 10.23 -12.67 3.67
C SER A 25 10.27 -12.49 5.17
N THR A 26 9.21 -11.96 5.75
CA THR A 26 9.06 -11.86 7.19
C THR A 26 8.25 -13.04 7.72
N GLN A 27 8.74 -13.64 8.80
CA GLN A 27 8.09 -14.69 9.54
C GLN A 27 8.08 -14.29 11.02
N GLY A 28 7.06 -14.63 11.75
CA GLY A 28 6.96 -14.24 13.15
C GLY A 28 6.12 -12.97 13.37
N ALA A 29 5.71 -12.75 14.62
CA ALA A 29 4.73 -11.72 14.97
C ALA A 29 5.34 -10.34 15.32
N GLY A 30 6.68 -10.22 15.33
CA GLY A 30 7.36 -8.95 15.61
C GLY A 30 7.25 -7.97 14.44
N ASN A 31 7.29 -6.69 14.76
CA ASN A 31 7.26 -5.62 13.78
C ASN A 31 8.68 -5.28 13.30
N ILE A 32 8.81 -5.02 12.02
CA ILE A 32 10.09 -4.71 11.39
C ILE A 32 10.02 -3.30 10.80
N THR A 33 10.95 -2.43 11.20
CA THR A 33 11.11 -1.12 10.58
C THR A 33 12.33 -1.12 9.66
N LEU A 34 12.13 -0.80 8.40
CA LEU A 34 13.19 -0.61 7.42
C LEU A 34 13.57 0.88 7.43
N ALA A 35 14.70 1.22 8.05
CA ALA A 35 15.18 2.59 8.22
C ALA A 35 16.49 2.87 7.45
N GLY A 36 17.25 1.83 7.10
CA GLY A 36 18.43 1.91 6.23
C GLY A 36 18.09 1.78 4.75
N GLY A 37 19.10 1.72 3.88
CA GLY A 37 18.91 1.53 2.44
C GLY A 37 18.17 0.23 2.12
N VAL A 38 17.26 0.25 1.14
CA VAL A 38 16.53 -0.94 0.69
C VAL A 38 16.69 -1.12 -0.81
N ASN A 39 17.19 -2.29 -1.21
CA ASN A 39 17.32 -2.68 -2.61
C ASN A 39 17.01 -4.17 -2.78
N LEU A 40 15.75 -4.49 -3.01
CA LEU A 40 15.25 -5.85 -3.21
C LEU A 40 14.90 -6.07 -4.69
N ASP A 41 15.48 -7.07 -5.33
CA ASP A 41 15.29 -7.33 -6.76
C ASP A 41 14.11 -8.25 -7.09
N GLY A 42 13.61 -9.02 -6.14
CA GLY A 42 12.53 -9.98 -6.38
C GLY A 42 11.26 -9.67 -5.61
N GLN A 43 10.84 -10.56 -4.71
CA GLN A 43 9.58 -10.40 -3.98
C GLN A 43 9.82 -9.97 -2.53
N LEU A 44 9.06 -8.96 -2.09
CA LEU A 44 8.84 -8.70 -0.67
C LEU A 44 7.60 -9.49 -0.21
N LYS A 45 7.77 -10.37 0.76
CA LYS A 45 6.69 -11.16 1.35
C LYS A 45 6.50 -10.82 2.82
N VAL A 46 5.35 -10.27 3.16
CA VAL A 46 4.97 -9.96 4.54
C VAL A 46 4.01 -11.02 5.04
N HIS A 47 4.53 -12.00 5.79
CA HIS A 47 3.75 -13.15 6.24
C HIS A 47 3.07 -12.96 7.58
N ARG A 48 3.67 -12.18 8.48
CA ARG A 48 3.13 -11.88 9.82
C ARG A 48 3.70 -10.57 10.33
N GLY A 49 3.01 -9.96 11.28
CA GLY A 49 3.40 -8.70 11.89
C GLY A 49 3.27 -7.52 10.94
N THR A 50 4.01 -6.48 11.23
CA THR A 50 4.05 -5.26 10.42
C THR A 50 5.45 -5.04 9.86
N VAL A 51 5.54 -4.76 8.57
CA VAL A 51 6.75 -4.19 7.97
C VAL A 51 6.50 -2.72 7.70
N THR A 52 7.30 -1.85 8.31
CA THR A 52 7.21 -0.39 8.12
C THR A 52 8.37 0.08 7.25
N VAL A 53 8.06 0.65 6.10
CA VAL A 53 9.02 1.33 5.23
C VAL A 53 9.15 2.76 5.72
N ASN A 54 10.26 3.07 6.39
CA ASN A 54 10.60 4.39 6.93
C ASN A 54 11.97 4.89 6.42
N SER A 55 12.53 4.23 5.42
CA SER A 55 13.76 4.63 4.78
C SER A 55 13.52 5.75 3.76
N ALA A 56 14.43 6.72 3.71
CA ALA A 56 14.49 7.70 2.64
C ALA A 56 15.26 7.18 1.41
N ASP A 57 15.99 6.06 1.58
CA ASP A 57 16.85 5.47 0.56
C ASP A 57 16.30 4.08 0.19
N VAL A 58 15.19 4.06 -0.53
CA VAL A 58 14.61 2.84 -1.09
C VAL A 58 14.83 2.86 -2.59
N ALA A 59 15.87 2.18 -3.05
CA ALA A 59 16.16 2.05 -4.47
C ALA A 59 15.15 1.11 -5.15
N LYS A 60 14.78 0.02 -4.46
CA LYS A 60 13.79 -0.95 -4.95
C LYS A 60 13.20 -1.74 -3.79
N LEU A 61 11.86 -1.89 -3.76
CA LEU A 61 11.13 -2.66 -2.74
C LEU A 61 10.63 -4.03 -3.28
N GLY A 62 11.33 -4.59 -4.26
CA GLY A 62 10.96 -5.80 -4.97
C GLY A 62 10.13 -5.52 -6.22
N ASP A 63 10.09 -6.52 -7.13
CA ASP A 63 9.25 -6.49 -8.33
C ASP A 63 7.77 -6.73 -7.99
N SER A 64 7.52 -7.43 -6.90
CA SER A 64 6.18 -7.70 -6.38
C SER A 64 6.18 -7.73 -4.85
N ILE A 65 5.02 -7.42 -4.28
CA ILE A 65 4.76 -7.49 -2.84
C ILE A 65 3.59 -8.42 -2.60
N ASP A 66 3.75 -9.33 -1.63
CA ASP A 66 2.70 -10.26 -1.21
C ASP A 66 2.48 -10.16 0.30
N ILE A 67 1.28 -9.77 0.72
CA ILE A 67 0.93 -9.50 2.12
C ILE A 67 -0.11 -10.53 2.57
N GLN A 68 0.24 -11.38 3.54
CA GLN A 68 -0.56 -12.54 3.94
C GLN A 68 -0.85 -12.58 5.44
N ASN A 69 -1.76 -13.46 5.84
CA ASN A 69 -2.01 -13.85 7.23
C ASN A 69 -2.30 -12.67 8.18
N ASN A 70 -3.12 -11.73 7.75
CA ASN A 70 -3.49 -10.53 8.52
C ASN A 70 -2.29 -9.64 8.88
N SER A 71 -1.28 -9.63 8.04
CA SER A 71 -0.10 -8.79 8.21
C SER A 71 -0.31 -7.40 7.60
N THR A 72 0.61 -6.49 7.94
CA THR A 72 0.55 -5.10 7.49
C THR A 72 1.86 -4.70 6.82
N LEU A 73 1.75 -4.05 5.66
CA LEU A 73 2.82 -3.27 5.08
C LEU A 73 2.50 -1.78 5.26
N ALA A 74 3.33 -1.08 6.02
CA ALA A 74 3.13 0.32 6.36
C ALA A 74 4.18 1.21 5.68
N PHE A 75 3.74 2.35 5.18
CA PHE A 75 4.59 3.39 4.63
C PHE A 75 4.52 4.62 5.53
N ALA A 76 5.67 5.06 6.02
CA ALA A 76 5.79 6.20 6.93
C ALA A 76 6.44 7.43 6.27
N ARG A 77 6.59 7.40 4.95
CA ARG A 77 7.21 8.46 4.13
C ARG A 77 6.65 8.41 2.71
N ASP A 78 7.01 9.42 1.91
CA ASP A 78 6.73 9.42 0.47
C ASP A 78 7.40 8.22 -0.19
N PHE A 79 6.63 7.51 -1.01
CA PHE A 79 7.11 6.36 -1.76
C PHE A 79 6.28 6.15 -3.03
N SER A 80 6.94 5.84 -4.14
CA SER A 80 6.29 5.42 -5.38
C SER A 80 6.63 3.96 -5.68
N TYR A 81 5.61 3.15 -5.97
CA TYR A 81 5.76 1.73 -6.25
C TYR A 81 5.06 1.34 -7.55
N GLY A 82 5.86 0.87 -8.52
CA GLY A 82 5.39 0.45 -9.83
C GLY A 82 5.15 -1.06 -9.98
N GLY A 83 5.49 -1.85 -8.95
CA GLY A 83 5.24 -3.29 -8.95
C GLY A 83 3.80 -3.65 -8.56
N VAL A 84 3.51 -4.94 -8.51
CA VAL A 84 2.19 -5.44 -8.12
C VAL A 84 2.15 -5.72 -6.62
N ILE A 85 1.17 -5.16 -5.93
CA ILE A 85 0.81 -5.56 -4.56
C ILE A 85 -0.34 -6.56 -4.65
N SER A 86 -0.14 -7.71 -4.03
CA SER A 86 -1.13 -8.77 -3.84
C SER A 86 -1.22 -9.16 -2.37
N GLY A 87 -2.24 -9.91 -2.01
CA GLY A 87 -2.35 -10.41 -0.64
C GLY A 87 -3.74 -10.86 -0.26
N THR A 88 -3.88 -11.37 0.97
CA THR A 88 -5.12 -11.93 1.49
C THR A 88 -6.05 -10.86 2.07
N ALA A 89 -7.35 -11.16 2.13
CA ALA A 89 -8.41 -10.22 2.54
C ALA A 89 -8.24 -9.63 3.96
N GLY A 90 -7.56 -10.31 4.87
CA GLY A 90 -7.30 -9.81 6.23
C GLY A 90 -6.05 -8.93 6.36
N SER A 91 -5.28 -8.80 5.29
CA SER A 91 -4.02 -8.04 5.30
C SER A 91 -4.26 -6.54 5.06
N THR A 92 -3.27 -5.71 5.35
CA THR A 92 -3.41 -4.25 5.27
C THR A 92 -2.20 -3.62 4.58
N VAL A 93 -2.47 -2.69 3.68
CA VAL A 93 -1.51 -1.64 3.27
C VAL A 93 -1.86 -0.38 4.06
N SER A 94 -0.91 0.18 4.81
CA SER A 94 -1.13 1.37 5.63
C SER A 94 -0.24 2.52 5.17
N VAL A 95 -0.84 3.69 4.95
CA VAL A 95 -0.12 4.94 4.66
C VAL A 95 -0.18 5.78 5.91
N ASN A 96 0.90 5.74 6.71
CA ASN A 96 0.96 6.39 8.01
C ASN A 96 1.38 7.86 7.91
N ALA A 97 2.19 8.20 6.91
CA ALA A 97 2.61 9.57 6.62
C ALA A 97 3.09 9.69 5.16
N GLY A 98 3.12 10.90 4.64
CA GLY A 98 3.55 11.19 3.28
C GLY A 98 2.55 10.74 2.21
N THR A 99 3.05 10.54 1.00
CA THR A 99 2.29 10.07 -0.16
C THR A 99 2.79 8.71 -0.60
N LEU A 100 1.90 7.73 -0.62
CA LEU A 100 2.13 6.46 -1.29
C LEU A 100 1.51 6.50 -2.68
N GLU A 101 2.34 6.43 -3.71
CA GLU A 101 1.91 6.34 -5.09
C GLU A 101 2.03 4.90 -5.59
N LEU A 102 0.93 4.32 -6.05
CA LEU A 102 0.86 2.96 -6.59
C LEU A 102 0.53 3.04 -8.08
N THR A 103 1.54 2.83 -8.93
CA THR A 103 1.40 2.93 -10.39
C THR A 103 1.30 1.56 -11.08
N GLY A 104 1.49 0.47 -10.35
CA GLY A 104 1.35 -0.89 -10.86
C GLY A 104 -0.10 -1.38 -10.86
N ALA A 105 -0.37 -2.43 -11.63
CA ALA A 105 -1.69 -3.09 -11.67
C ALA A 105 -1.92 -3.94 -10.42
N ASN A 106 -2.29 -3.31 -9.32
CA ASN A 106 -2.46 -3.95 -8.02
C ASN A 106 -3.71 -4.83 -7.99
N THR A 107 -3.60 -6.00 -7.35
CA THR A 107 -4.71 -6.98 -7.18
C THR A 107 -4.93 -7.30 -5.70
N PHE A 108 -4.83 -6.30 -4.84
CA PHE A 108 -4.86 -6.47 -3.40
C PHE A 108 -6.30 -6.68 -2.89
N LEU A 109 -6.50 -7.74 -2.12
CA LEU A 109 -7.79 -8.09 -1.52
C LEU A 109 -7.98 -7.54 -0.10
N GLY A 110 -6.90 -7.05 0.50
CA GLY A 110 -6.89 -6.54 1.87
C GLY A 110 -7.26 -5.06 1.97
N ALA A 111 -7.19 -4.52 3.18
CA ALA A 111 -7.55 -3.13 3.45
C ALA A 111 -6.44 -2.13 3.03
N LEU A 112 -6.85 -0.95 2.54
CA LEU A 112 -6.01 0.23 2.44
C LEU A 112 -6.40 1.20 3.57
N SER A 113 -5.48 1.47 4.47
CA SER A 113 -5.67 2.42 5.57
C SER A 113 -4.84 3.67 5.32
N ILE A 114 -5.47 4.84 5.33
CA ILE A 114 -4.80 6.12 5.05
C ILE A 114 -4.95 7.02 6.29
N ALA A 115 -3.85 7.26 6.99
CA ALA A 115 -3.86 8.09 8.19
C ALA A 115 -4.16 9.56 7.85
N GLY A 116 -4.71 10.30 8.82
CA GLY A 116 -4.94 11.74 8.65
C GLY A 116 -3.64 12.47 8.31
N GLY A 117 -3.68 13.29 7.26
CA GLY A 117 -2.51 13.98 6.71
C GLY A 117 -1.66 13.18 5.72
N ALA A 118 -1.91 11.87 5.58
CA ALA A 118 -1.28 11.04 4.55
C ALA A 118 -2.13 10.99 3.27
N THR A 119 -1.50 10.60 2.17
CA THR A 119 -2.15 10.45 0.86
C THR A 119 -1.83 9.09 0.24
N ALA A 120 -2.83 8.42 -0.27
CA ALA A 120 -2.65 7.31 -1.21
C ALA A 120 -3.05 7.77 -2.61
N ARG A 121 -2.20 7.49 -3.61
CA ARG A 121 -2.45 7.77 -5.02
C ARG A 121 -2.48 6.45 -5.79
N LEU A 122 -3.58 6.17 -6.46
CA LEU A 122 -3.77 4.97 -7.26
C LEU A 122 -3.72 5.32 -8.74
N GLY A 123 -2.85 4.61 -9.48
CA GLY A 123 -2.72 4.71 -10.94
C GLY A 123 -3.47 3.61 -11.68
N ASP A 124 -3.17 3.47 -12.96
CA ASP A 124 -3.88 2.62 -13.91
C ASP A 124 -3.89 1.13 -13.57
N GLY A 125 -4.97 0.45 -13.93
CA GLY A 125 -5.08 -1.00 -13.89
C GLY A 125 -5.21 -1.60 -12.48
N SER A 126 -5.34 -0.78 -11.44
CA SER A 126 -5.52 -1.27 -10.07
C SER A 126 -6.94 -1.77 -9.83
N VAL A 127 -7.06 -2.97 -9.25
CA VAL A 127 -8.31 -3.51 -8.71
C VAL A 127 -8.16 -3.56 -7.20
N TRP A 128 -8.84 -2.65 -6.51
CA TRP A 128 -8.84 -2.61 -5.06
C TRP A 128 -10.12 -3.26 -4.52
N ALA A 129 -10.06 -4.58 -4.33
CA ALA A 129 -11.21 -5.37 -3.88
C ALA A 129 -11.40 -5.36 -2.36
N GLY A 130 -10.42 -4.85 -1.61
CA GLY A 130 -10.49 -4.70 -0.17
C GLY A 130 -11.10 -3.38 0.27
N SER A 131 -11.24 -3.21 1.59
CA SER A 131 -11.84 -2.02 2.17
C SER A 131 -10.87 -0.83 2.21
N LEU A 132 -11.45 0.38 2.17
CA LEU A 132 -10.75 1.62 2.49
C LEU A 132 -11.08 2.07 3.92
N SER A 133 -10.11 2.65 4.61
CA SER A 133 -10.29 3.20 5.96
C SER A 133 -9.38 4.40 6.23
N GLY A 134 -9.69 5.14 7.29
CA GLY A 134 -8.88 6.28 7.73
C GLY A 134 -9.41 7.64 7.30
N ALA A 135 -8.70 8.69 7.69
CA ALA A 135 -9.08 10.09 7.51
C ALA A 135 -8.13 10.85 6.56
N GLY A 136 -7.25 10.16 5.88
CA GLY A 136 -6.29 10.73 4.91
C GLY A 136 -6.93 11.04 3.55
N SER A 137 -6.10 11.28 2.56
CA SER A 137 -6.55 11.60 1.20
C SER A 137 -6.35 10.42 0.26
N LEU A 138 -7.38 10.09 -0.51
CA LEU A 138 -7.29 9.19 -1.65
C LEU A 138 -7.29 9.99 -2.95
N VAL A 139 -6.30 9.80 -3.79
CA VAL A 139 -6.23 10.36 -5.14
C VAL A 139 -6.27 9.21 -6.14
N ILE A 140 -7.22 9.26 -7.04
CA ILE A 140 -7.30 8.34 -8.17
C ILE A 140 -6.99 9.13 -9.42
N ASP A 141 -5.84 8.83 -10.01
CA ASP A 141 -5.35 9.50 -11.20
C ASP A 141 -5.07 8.44 -12.27
N THR A 142 -6.07 8.17 -13.07
CA THR A 142 -6.04 7.08 -14.04
C THR A 142 -6.35 7.58 -15.45
N ALA A 143 -5.63 7.04 -16.43
CA ALA A 143 -6.00 7.12 -17.85
C ALA A 143 -6.71 5.84 -18.32
N GLY A 144 -6.60 4.75 -17.55
CA GLY A 144 -7.22 3.45 -17.77
C GLY A 144 -8.46 3.22 -16.92
N GLU A 145 -8.54 2.06 -16.30
CA GLU A 145 -9.68 1.66 -15.46
C GLU A 145 -9.23 1.33 -14.03
N ILE A 146 -9.99 1.79 -13.05
CA ILE A 146 -9.86 1.42 -11.64
C ILE A 146 -11.22 0.96 -11.13
N THR A 147 -11.23 -0.14 -10.36
CA THR A 147 -12.42 -0.60 -9.65
C THR A 147 -12.20 -0.51 -8.13
N LEU A 148 -13.14 0.12 -7.44
CA LEU A 148 -13.19 0.16 -5.98
C LEU A 148 -14.34 -0.69 -5.45
N ALA A 149 -14.05 -1.48 -4.41
CA ALA A 149 -15.07 -2.26 -3.71
C ALA A 149 -16.11 -1.36 -3.02
N ALA A 150 -17.26 -1.94 -2.70
CA ALA A 150 -18.30 -1.29 -1.90
C ALA A 150 -17.99 -1.36 -0.38
N GLY A 151 -18.74 -0.59 0.41
CA GLY A 151 -18.74 -0.72 1.87
C GLY A 151 -17.54 -0.08 2.58
N ASN A 152 -16.97 0.98 2.03
CA ASN A 152 -15.84 1.71 2.60
C ASN A 152 -16.26 2.72 3.69
N THR A 153 -17.19 2.34 4.57
CA THR A 153 -17.74 3.21 5.62
C THR A 153 -16.70 3.67 6.65
N GLY A 154 -15.58 2.96 6.77
CA GLY A 154 -14.44 3.34 7.61
C GLY A 154 -13.54 4.43 7.02
N PHE A 155 -13.76 4.81 5.75
CA PHE A 155 -13.01 5.89 5.11
C PHE A 155 -13.78 7.21 5.23
N THR A 156 -13.23 8.12 6.03
CA THR A 156 -13.79 9.45 6.28
C THR A 156 -12.98 10.57 5.63
N GLY A 157 -11.91 10.21 4.98
CA GLY A 157 -11.00 11.13 4.29
C GLY A 157 -11.56 11.64 2.96
N SER A 158 -10.82 12.54 2.33
CA SER A 158 -11.21 13.09 1.04
C SER A 158 -10.81 12.17 -0.12
N THR A 159 -11.63 12.13 -1.16
CA THR A 159 -11.31 11.47 -2.43
C THR A 159 -11.25 12.47 -3.56
N THR A 160 -10.17 12.44 -4.34
CA THR A 160 -10.05 13.21 -5.58
C THR A 160 -9.94 12.25 -6.75
N LEU A 161 -10.86 12.41 -7.70
CA LEU A 161 -10.84 11.69 -8.97
C LEU A 161 -10.24 12.60 -10.02
N SER A 162 -9.15 12.17 -10.66
CA SER A 162 -8.45 12.91 -11.71
C SER A 162 -8.06 11.95 -12.84
N GLY A 163 -7.51 12.51 -13.91
CA GLY A 163 -7.21 11.74 -15.11
C GLY A 163 -8.38 11.67 -16.09
N THR A 164 -8.25 10.85 -17.11
CA THR A 164 -9.22 10.69 -18.22
C THR A 164 -9.86 9.31 -18.29
N GLY A 165 -9.46 8.43 -17.39
CA GLY A 165 -9.92 7.05 -17.33
C GLY A 165 -11.25 6.86 -16.63
N THR A 166 -11.61 5.61 -16.40
CA THR A 166 -12.87 5.20 -15.78
C THR A 166 -12.64 4.72 -14.35
N VAL A 167 -13.44 5.22 -13.43
CA VAL A 167 -13.49 4.72 -12.04
C VAL A 167 -14.82 4.01 -11.84
N THR A 168 -14.75 2.69 -11.66
CA THR A 168 -15.92 1.84 -11.39
C THR A 168 -16.12 1.69 -9.90
N LEU A 169 -17.29 2.10 -9.40
CA LEU A 169 -17.70 1.94 -8.01
C LEU A 169 -18.59 0.70 -7.90
N ALA A 170 -18.16 -0.30 -7.16
CA ALA A 170 -18.86 -1.58 -7.05
C ALA A 170 -20.16 -1.51 -6.23
N GLY A 171 -20.47 -0.39 -5.60
CA GLY A 171 -21.71 -0.19 -4.87
C GLY A 171 -21.69 1.03 -3.95
N ALA A 172 -22.63 1.06 -3.01
CA ALA A 172 -22.74 2.13 -2.04
C ALA A 172 -21.45 2.27 -1.20
N ASP A 173 -21.14 3.49 -0.80
CA ASP A 173 -20.00 3.85 0.06
C ASP A 173 -18.62 3.45 -0.48
N SER A 174 -18.48 3.18 -1.80
CA SER A 174 -17.19 2.84 -2.40
C SER A 174 -16.12 3.94 -2.21
N LEU A 175 -16.53 5.20 -2.06
CA LEU A 175 -15.65 6.34 -1.81
C LEU A 175 -15.66 6.80 -0.33
N GLY A 176 -16.30 6.04 0.56
CA GLY A 176 -16.46 6.41 1.97
C GLY A 176 -17.45 7.55 2.18
N SER A 177 -17.33 8.24 3.32
CA SER A 177 -18.24 9.33 3.73
C SER A 177 -17.64 10.72 3.59
N GLY A 178 -16.39 10.82 3.17
CA GLY A 178 -15.66 12.08 3.04
C GLY A 178 -16.02 12.87 1.78
N ARG A 179 -15.36 14.01 1.62
CA ARG A 179 -15.56 14.85 0.44
C ARG A 179 -15.03 14.18 -0.82
N VAL A 180 -15.82 14.15 -1.87
CA VAL A 180 -15.40 13.73 -3.21
C VAL A 180 -15.23 14.97 -4.11
N THR A 181 -14.10 15.03 -4.79
CA THR A 181 -13.82 16.06 -5.81
C THR A 181 -13.52 15.35 -7.12
N VAL A 182 -14.19 15.77 -8.19
CA VAL A 182 -13.97 15.24 -9.55
C VAL A 182 -13.31 16.33 -10.38
N ASN A 183 -12.09 16.08 -10.81
CA ASN A 183 -11.32 16.94 -11.71
C ASN A 183 -11.23 16.25 -13.07
N ASN A 184 -11.74 16.84 -14.13
CA ASN A 184 -11.67 16.34 -15.51
C ASN A 184 -12.40 15.01 -15.81
N GLY A 185 -13.31 14.59 -14.97
CA GLY A 185 -14.09 13.35 -15.17
C GLY A 185 -15.59 13.60 -15.22
N VAL A 186 -16.32 12.62 -15.72
CA VAL A 186 -17.78 12.52 -15.60
C VAL A 186 -18.07 11.32 -14.68
N LEU A 187 -18.84 11.53 -13.62
CA LEU A 187 -19.37 10.48 -12.77
C LEU A 187 -20.57 9.82 -13.44
#